data_273d3eb1071380c5abb24db7e16d035b
#
_entry.id   273d3eb1071380c5abb24db7e16d035b
#
_cell.length_a   1.000
_cell.length_b   1.000
_cell.length_c   1.000
_cell.angle_alpha   90.00
_cell.angle_beta   90.00
_cell.angle_gamma   90.00
#
_symmetry.space_group_name_H-M   'P 1'
#
loop_
_entity.id
_entity.type
_entity.pdbx_description
1 polymer ?
#
loop_
_entity_poly.entity_id
_entity_poly.type
_entity_poly.pdbx_seq_one_letter_code
_entity_poly.pdbx_strand_id
1 'polypeptide(L)'
;MPVDSLIFTLPDLAATEALAARAAAVARPGDALLLEGPLGAGKSAFARAFLRAASGDPALEVPSPSFTLVQAYELPACTAHHFDLYRLSGPDELEELGWEEARDGIVLVEWPQRLEYLTPPDALHLRLEPVAGDLRTVTLFGWGPRMEALLP
;
A
#
# COMPACT_ATOMS: atom_id res chain seq x y z
N MET A 1 5.24 -24.02 10.50
CA MET A 1 4.00 -23.22 10.56
C MET A 1 4.11 -22.05 9.62
N PRO A 2 3.14 -21.85 8.74
CA PRO A 2 3.14 -20.65 7.94
C PRO A 2 3.01 -19.43 8.85
N VAL A 3 3.67 -18.35 8.46
CA VAL A 3 3.56 -17.10 9.20
C VAL A 3 2.29 -16.40 8.73
N ASP A 4 1.28 -16.33 9.61
CA ASP A 4 0.01 -15.70 9.26
C ASP A 4 0.08 -14.19 9.38
N SER A 5 0.90 -13.67 10.28
CA SER A 5 1.09 -12.24 10.45
C SER A 5 2.49 -11.93 11.00
N LEU A 6 2.95 -10.72 10.71
CA LEU A 6 4.19 -10.16 11.24
C LEU A 6 3.87 -8.86 11.96
N ILE A 7 4.50 -8.65 13.12
CA ILE A 7 4.39 -7.39 13.86
C ILE A 7 5.79 -6.95 14.23
N PHE A 8 6.18 -5.73 13.86
CA PHE A 8 7.46 -5.17 14.28
C PHE A 8 7.38 -3.64 14.30
N THR A 9 8.43 -3.00 14.82
CA THR A 9 8.45 -1.54 14.93
C THR A 9 9.17 -0.90 13.76
N LEU A 10 8.73 0.31 13.43
CA LEU A 10 9.35 1.19 12.46
C LEU A 10 9.77 2.44 13.23
N PRO A 11 11.04 2.56 13.63
CA PRO A 11 11.46 3.64 14.52
C PRO A 11 11.39 5.03 13.89
N ASP A 12 11.50 5.11 12.56
CA ASP A 12 11.56 6.39 11.85
C ASP A 12 11.07 6.24 10.41
N LEU A 13 11.08 7.34 9.67
CA LEU A 13 10.67 7.35 8.26
C LEU A 13 11.56 6.43 7.41
N ALA A 14 12.86 6.39 7.69
CA ALA A 14 13.78 5.53 6.94
C ALA A 14 13.39 4.05 7.04
N ALA A 15 12.91 3.62 8.21
CA ALA A 15 12.43 2.25 8.41
C ALA A 15 11.17 1.96 7.60
N THR A 16 10.25 2.93 7.52
CA THR A 16 9.05 2.82 6.68
C THR A 16 9.43 2.72 5.21
N GLU A 17 10.37 3.56 4.78
CA GLU A 17 10.85 3.54 3.38
C GLU A 17 11.55 2.23 3.06
N ALA A 18 12.33 1.68 3.98
CA ALA A 18 12.98 0.39 3.80
C ALA A 18 11.96 -0.75 3.65
N LEU A 19 10.91 -0.74 4.47
CA LEU A 19 9.83 -1.73 4.35
C LEU A 19 9.15 -1.62 2.99
N ALA A 20 8.86 -0.40 2.54
CA ALA A 20 8.24 -0.17 1.23
C ALA A 20 9.12 -0.69 0.09
N ALA A 21 10.43 -0.50 0.18
CA ALA A 21 11.37 -1.01 -0.83
C ALA A 21 11.40 -2.55 -0.84
N ARG A 22 11.35 -3.19 0.33
CA ARG A 22 11.28 -4.65 0.39
C ARG A 22 9.98 -5.18 -0.22
N ALA A 23 8.86 -4.51 0.05
CA ALA A 23 7.58 -4.88 -0.55
C ALA A 23 7.61 -4.71 -2.08
N ALA A 24 8.17 -3.61 -2.56
CA ALA A 24 8.29 -3.35 -3.98
C ALA A 24 9.14 -4.41 -4.70
N ALA A 25 10.16 -4.92 -4.03
CA ALA A 25 11.05 -5.93 -4.62
C ALA A 25 10.35 -7.27 -4.88
N VAL A 26 9.30 -7.60 -4.13
CA VAL A 26 8.58 -8.87 -4.27
C VAL A 26 7.17 -8.71 -4.80
N ALA A 27 6.72 -7.49 -5.05
CA ALA A 27 5.41 -7.22 -5.63
C ALA A 27 5.39 -7.61 -7.11
N ARG A 28 4.21 -8.00 -7.58
CA ARG A 28 4.00 -8.44 -8.97
C ARG A 28 2.63 -8.00 -9.44
N PRO A 29 2.41 -7.97 -10.77
CA PRO A 29 1.09 -7.64 -11.32
C PRO A 29 -0.01 -8.50 -10.72
N GLY A 30 -1.14 -7.89 -10.39
CA GLY A 30 -2.24 -8.53 -9.71
C GLY A 30 -2.24 -8.33 -8.20
N ASP A 31 -1.16 -7.80 -7.63
CA ASP A 31 -1.06 -7.57 -6.19
C ASP A 31 -1.85 -6.35 -5.74
N ALA A 32 -2.37 -6.43 -4.52
CA ALA A 32 -3.00 -5.31 -3.85
C ALA A 32 -2.35 -5.13 -2.47
N LEU A 33 -2.01 -3.88 -2.14
CA LEU A 33 -1.50 -3.50 -0.83
C LEU A 33 -2.52 -2.57 -0.19
N LEU A 34 -3.08 -2.99 0.93
CA LEU A 34 -4.11 -2.25 1.65
C LEU A 34 -3.48 -1.58 2.87
N LEU A 35 -3.45 -0.25 2.85
CA LEU A 35 -2.73 0.55 3.83
C LEU A 35 -3.72 1.11 4.84
N GLU A 36 -3.68 0.60 6.06
CA GLU A 36 -4.57 1.00 7.16
C GLU A 36 -3.82 1.82 8.19
N GLY A 37 -4.52 2.71 8.84
CA GLY A 37 -4.00 3.50 9.94
C GLY A 37 -4.68 4.87 9.99
N PRO A 38 -4.59 5.55 11.14
CA PRO A 38 -5.16 6.90 11.26
C PRO A 38 -4.40 7.92 10.41
N LEU A 39 -4.93 9.12 10.31
CA LEU A 39 -4.23 10.23 9.67
C LEU A 39 -2.87 10.42 10.33
N GLY A 40 -1.84 10.62 9.54
CA GLY A 40 -0.48 10.81 10.05
C GLY A 40 0.25 9.52 10.41
N ALA A 41 -0.34 8.34 10.14
CA ALA A 41 0.29 7.06 10.46
C ALA A 41 1.46 6.71 9.54
N GLY A 42 1.57 7.35 8.36
CA GLY A 42 2.64 7.06 7.40
C GLY A 42 2.19 6.29 6.17
N LYS A 43 0.88 6.17 5.94
CA LYS A 43 0.34 5.46 4.77
C LYS A 43 0.82 6.08 3.46
N SER A 44 0.73 7.39 3.33
CA SER A 44 1.17 8.10 2.12
C SER A 44 2.69 8.03 1.96
N ALA A 45 3.44 8.08 3.04
CA ALA A 45 4.89 7.94 3.01
C ALA A 45 5.30 6.54 2.52
N PHE A 46 4.59 5.51 2.97
CA PHE A 46 4.81 4.14 2.49
C PHE A 46 4.51 4.03 0.99
N ALA A 47 3.36 4.55 0.56
CA ALA A 47 2.96 4.48 -0.85
C ALA A 47 3.98 5.19 -1.75
N ARG A 48 4.44 6.37 -1.34
CA ARG A 48 5.46 7.13 -2.08
C ARG A 48 6.75 6.34 -2.20
N ALA A 49 7.23 5.79 -1.10
CA ALA A 49 8.48 5.03 -1.10
C ALA A 49 8.37 3.75 -1.92
N PHE A 50 7.21 3.07 -1.84
CA PHE A 50 6.94 1.90 -2.65
C PHE A 50 7.02 2.23 -4.15
N LEU A 51 6.33 3.28 -4.58
CA LEU A 51 6.28 3.66 -5.98
C LEU A 51 7.64 4.11 -6.51
N ARG A 52 8.40 4.83 -5.69
CA ARG A 52 9.78 5.22 -6.04
C ARG A 52 10.68 4.01 -6.22
N ALA A 53 10.59 3.05 -5.31
CA ALA A 53 11.37 1.81 -5.40
C ALA A 53 10.96 0.97 -6.60
N ALA A 54 9.65 0.78 -6.81
CA ALA A 54 9.12 -0.04 -7.88
C ALA A 54 9.39 0.56 -9.28
N SER A 55 9.38 1.89 -9.39
CA SER A 55 9.65 2.58 -10.65
C SER A 55 11.14 2.71 -10.95
N GLY A 56 11.99 2.55 -9.93
CA GLY A 56 13.42 2.81 -10.06
C GLY A 56 13.79 4.29 -10.14
N ASP A 57 12.83 5.17 -9.81
CA ASP A 57 13.03 6.62 -9.84
C ASP A 57 12.85 7.19 -8.43
N PRO A 58 13.95 7.45 -7.70
CA PRO A 58 13.85 7.99 -6.34
C PRO A 58 13.32 9.42 -6.28
N ALA A 59 13.25 10.11 -7.41
CA ALA A 59 12.71 11.47 -7.51
C ALA A 59 11.28 11.52 -8.00
N LEU A 60 10.63 10.37 -8.22
CA LEU A 60 9.25 10.31 -8.69
C LEU A 60 8.33 11.12 -7.78
N GLU A 61 7.56 12.04 -8.38
CA GLU A 61 6.58 12.80 -7.62
C GLU A 61 5.34 11.94 -7.37
N VAL A 62 4.98 11.82 -6.10
CA VAL A 62 3.82 11.03 -5.67
C VAL A 62 2.93 11.91 -4.81
N PRO A 63 2.08 12.75 -5.43
CA PRO A 63 1.13 13.55 -4.66
C PRO A 63 0.04 12.67 -4.06
N SER A 64 -0.52 13.11 -2.93
CA SER A 64 -1.65 12.41 -2.33
C SER A 64 -2.87 12.50 -3.25
N PRO A 65 -3.55 11.37 -3.57
CA PRO A 65 -4.73 11.40 -4.42
C PRO A 65 -6.02 11.74 -3.65
N SER A 66 -5.94 12.56 -2.61
CA SER A 66 -7.08 12.88 -1.74
C SER A 66 -8.26 13.49 -2.49
N PHE A 67 -8.01 14.26 -3.53
CA PHE A 67 -9.07 14.88 -4.33
C PHE A 67 -9.39 14.10 -5.60
N THR A 68 -8.37 13.52 -6.24
CA THR A 68 -8.54 12.77 -7.48
C THR A 68 -8.98 11.34 -7.24
N LEU A 69 -8.83 10.86 -6.01
CA LEU A 69 -9.13 9.50 -5.53
C LEU A 69 -8.18 8.44 -6.08
N VAL A 70 -7.59 8.64 -7.25
CA VAL A 70 -6.65 7.69 -7.86
C VAL A 70 -5.61 8.40 -8.70
N GLN A 71 -4.36 7.89 -8.67
CA GLN A 71 -3.27 8.31 -9.55
C GLN A 71 -2.59 7.06 -10.10
N ALA A 72 -2.24 7.10 -11.39
CA ALA A 72 -1.59 5.98 -12.07
C ALA A 72 -0.11 6.26 -12.26
N TYR A 73 0.71 5.21 -12.15
CA TYR A 73 2.15 5.26 -12.31
C TYR A 73 2.62 4.11 -13.19
N GLU A 74 3.41 4.41 -14.22
CA GLU A 74 3.97 3.38 -15.07
C GLU A 74 5.19 2.76 -14.40
N LEU A 75 5.17 1.44 -14.24
CA LEU A 75 6.27 0.66 -13.71
C LEU A 75 6.85 -0.23 -14.82
N PRO A 76 8.07 -0.78 -14.66
CA PRO A 76 8.64 -1.67 -15.68
C PRO A 76 7.75 -2.89 -16.01
N ALA A 77 7.06 -3.45 -15.02
CA ALA A 77 6.27 -4.67 -15.22
C ALA A 77 4.79 -4.42 -15.45
N CYS A 78 4.25 -3.28 -15.02
CA CYS A 78 2.80 -3.01 -15.07
C CYS A 78 2.53 -1.56 -14.71
N THR A 79 1.26 -1.17 -14.75
CA THR A 79 0.80 0.10 -14.20
C THR A 79 0.41 -0.08 -12.75
N ALA A 80 0.86 0.80 -11.88
CA ALA A 80 0.41 0.85 -10.48
C ALA A 80 -0.61 1.96 -10.33
N HIS A 81 -1.64 1.71 -9.52
CA HIS A 81 -2.64 2.72 -9.18
C HIS A 81 -2.64 2.94 -7.67
N HIS A 82 -2.56 4.19 -7.27
CA HIS A 82 -2.62 4.60 -5.86
C HIS A 82 -3.99 5.21 -5.61
N PHE A 83 -4.79 4.54 -4.79
CA PHE A 83 -6.14 4.98 -4.42
C PHE A 83 -6.12 5.56 -3.01
N ASP A 84 -6.83 6.67 -2.80
CA ASP A 84 -7.16 7.19 -1.48
C ASP A 84 -8.67 7.26 -1.37
N LEU A 85 -9.26 6.38 -0.60
CA LEU A 85 -10.71 6.19 -0.53
C LEU A 85 -11.38 6.94 0.64
N TYR A 86 -10.63 7.86 1.29
CA TYR A 86 -11.17 8.58 2.44
C TYR A 86 -12.50 9.28 2.13
N ARG A 87 -12.61 9.86 0.92
CA ARG A 87 -13.79 10.60 0.49
C ARG A 87 -14.77 9.79 -0.35
N LEU A 88 -14.51 8.50 -0.51
CA LEU A 88 -15.37 7.64 -1.33
C LEU A 88 -16.74 7.46 -0.67
N SER A 89 -17.81 7.62 -1.44
CA SER A 89 -19.18 7.44 -0.92
C SER A 89 -19.53 5.97 -0.74
N GLY A 90 -19.01 5.11 -1.61
CA GLY A 90 -19.24 3.68 -1.53
C GLY A 90 -18.50 2.95 -2.64
N PRO A 91 -18.48 1.59 -2.61
CA PRO A 91 -17.71 0.81 -3.57
C PRO A 91 -18.20 0.97 -5.02
N ASP A 92 -19.43 1.40 -5.26
CA ASP A 92 -19.94 1.62 -6.61
C ASP A 92 -19.14 2.67 -7.38
N GLU A 93 -18.58 3.65 -6.69
CA GLU A 93 -17.74 4.68 -7.33
C GLU A 93 -16.43 4.10 -7.87
N LEU A 94 -15.97 2.99 -7.33
CA LEU A 94 -14.70 2.39 -7.76
C LEU A 94 -14.73 1.90 -9.21
N GLU A 95 -15.88 1.47 -9.69
CA GLU A 95 -16.01 1.07 -11.08
C GLU A 95 -15.76 2.24 -12.01
N GLU A 96 -16.25 3.42 -11.64
CA GLU A 96 -16.04 4.66 -12.41
C GLU A 96 -14.59 5.10 -12.38
N LEU A 97 -13.85 4.72 -11.33
CA LEU A 97 -12.44 5.04 -11.19
C LEU A 97 -11.51 4.03 -11.87
N GLY A 98 -12.06 3.00 -12.53
CA GLY A 98 -11.28 2.01 -13.25
C GLY A 98 -10.70 0.91 -12.37
N TRP A 99 -11.39 0.55 -11.29
CA TRP A 99 -10.91 -0.44 -10.33
C TRP A 99 -10.55 -1.79 -10.97
N GLU A 100 -11.43 -2.32 -11.83
CA GLU A 100 -11.20 -3.63 -12.45
C GLU A 100 -9.93 -3.65 -13.29
N GLU A 101 -9.74 -2.62 -14.12
CA GLU A 101 -8.54 -2.51 -14.95
C GLU A 101 -7.29 -2.30 -14.11
N ALA A 102 -7.41 -1.52 -13.03
CA ALA A 102 -6.29 -1.28 -12.11
C ALA A 102 -5.80 -2.57 -11.46
N ARG A 103 -6.69 -3.53 -11.23
CA ARG A 103 -6.38 -4.81 -10.61
C ARG A 103 -5.48 -5.70 -11.48
N ASP A 104 -5.35 -5.41 -12.75
CA ASP A 104 -4.41 -6.13 -13.62
C ASP A 104 -2.95 -5.79 -13.31
N GLY A 105 -2.72 -4.62 -12.76
CA GLY A 105 -1.40 -4.19 -12.28
C GLY A 105 -1.30 -4.29 -10.77
N ILE A 106 -0.63 -3.32 -10.15
CA ILE A 106 -0.49 -3.24 -8.70
C ILE A 106 -1.40 -2.13 -8.19
N VAL A 107 -2.15 -2.37 -7.13
CA VAL A 107 -2.94 -1.33 -6.48
C VAL A 107 -2.45 -1.11 -5.05
N LEU A 108 -2.32 0.16 -4.68
CA LEU A 108 -2.05 0.61 -3.31
C LEU A 108 -3.29 1.36 -2.87
N VAL A 109 -3.89 0.97 -1.76
CA VAL A 109 -5.17 1.53 -1.33
C VAL A 109 -5.04 2.07 0.09
N GLU A 110 -5.24 3.39 0.27
CA GLU A 110 -5.41 4.00 1.58
C GLU A 110 -6.90 4.02 1.92
N TRP A 111 -7.24 3.84 3.18
CA TRP A 111 -8.62 3.70 3.67
C TRP A 111 -9.33 2.52 3.03
N PRO A 112 -8.72 1.32 3.10
CA PRO A 112 -9.23 0.15 2.37
C PRO A 112 -10.55 -0.38 2.87
N GLN A 113 -11.00 0.01 4.07
CA GLN A 113 -12.32 -0.37 4.57
C GLN A 113 -13.45 0.10 3.65
N ARG A 114 -13.19 1.14 2.82
CA ARG A 114 -14.16 1.63 1.85
C ARG A 114 -14.35 0.69 0.65
N LEU A 115 -13.45 -0.29 0.49
CA LEU A 115 -13.59 -1.30 -0.57
C LEU A 115 -14.77 -2.24 -0.32
N GLU A 116 -15.10 -2.49 0.94
CA GLU A 116 -16.17 -3.40 1.37
C GLU A 116 -16.08 -4.75 0.62
N TYR A 117 -17.10 -5.14 -0.13
CA TYR A 117 -17.11 -6.42 -0.83
C TYR A 117 -16.09 -6.51 -1.97
N LEU A 118 -15.49 -5.40 -2.39
CA LEU A 118 -14.45 -5.39 -3.43
C LEU A 118 -13.05 -5.67 -2.87
N THR A 119 -12.92 -5.88 -1.57
CA THR A 119 -11.63 -6.17 -0.95
C THR A 119 -11.02 -7.43 -1.54
N PRO A 120 -9.80 -7.35 -2.16
CA PRO A 120 -9.16 -8.54 -2.71
C PRO A 120 -8.81 -9.54 -1.61
N PRO A 121 -9.15 -10.83 -1.78
CA PRO A 121 -8.93 -11.83 -0.72
C PRO A 121 -7.46 -12.17 -0.50
N ASP A 122 -6.60 -11.90 -1.48
CA ASP A 122 -5.17 -12.21 -1.43
C ASP A 122 -4.30 -10.97 -1.23
N ALA A 123 -4.90 -9.86 -0.82
CA ALA A 123 -4.18 -8.60 -0.60
C ALA A 123 -3.22 -8.67 0.59
N LEU A 124 -2.14 -7.91 0.52
CA LEU A 124 -1.32 -7.63 1.68
C LEU A 124 -2.03 -6.54 2.50
N HIS A 125 -2.32 -6.85 3.74
CA HIS A 125 -2.82 -5.87 4.71
C HIS A 125 -1.64 -5.31 5.48
N LEU A 126 -1.52 -3.99 5.50
CA LEU A 126 -0.44 -3.29 6.18
C LEU A 126 -1.07 -2.25 7.08
N ARG A 127 -1.00 -2.49 8.39
CA ARG A 127 -1.57 -1.59 9.40
C ARG A 127 -0.45 -0.84 10.09
N LEU A 128 -0.51 0.49 10.02
CA LEU A 128 0.44 1.38 10.66
C LEU A 128 -0.20 2.04 11.87
N GLU A 129 0.43 1.92 13.01
CA GLU A 129 -0.08 2.50 14.26
C GLU A 129 0.99 3.41 14.87
N PRO A 130 0.72 4.71 15.00
CA PRO A 130 1.64 5.61 15.70
C PRO A 130 1.74 5.21 17.18
N VAL A 131 2.97 5.23 17.70
CA VAL A 131 3.24 4.93 19.10
C VAL A 131 3.66 6.20 19.83
N ALA A 132 4.76 6.82 19.39
CA ALA A 132 5.27 8.07 19.96
C ALA A 132 6.21 8.71 18.95
N GLY A 133 6.04 10.00 18.67
CA GLY A 133 6.88 10.70 17.71
C GLY A 133 6.85 10.01 16.34
N ASP A 134 8.02 9.64 15.84
CA ASP A 134 8.15 8.96 14.55
C ASP A 134 8.04 7.44 14.65
N LEU A 135 7.95 6.91 15.86
CA LEU A 135 7.86 5.47 16.09
C LEU A 135 6.48 4.94 15.69
N ARG A 136 6.48 3.91 14.87
CA ARG A 136 5.27 3.22 14.43
C ARG A 136 5.37 1.72 14.74
N THR A 137 4.24 1.07 14.92
CA THR A 137 4.15 -0.39 14.88
C THR A 137 3.47 -0.76 13.55
N VAL A 138 4.03 -1.74 12.85
CA VAL A 138 3.42 -2.25 11.63
C VAL A 138 2.96 -3.68 11.84
N THR A 139 1.74 -3.97 11.38
CA THR A 139 1.18 -5.32 11.34
C THR A 139 0.94 -5.68 9.88
N LEU A 140 1.47 -6.83 9.46
CA LEU A 140 1.38 -7.30 8.08
C LEU A 140 0.73 -8.68 8.03
N PHE A 141 -0.22 -8.89 7.11
CA PHE A 141 -0.78 -10.22 6.87
C PHE A 141 -1.36 -10.30 5.45
N GLY A 142 -1.51 -11.52 4.94
CA GLY A 142 -2.21 -11.77 3.68
C GLY A 142 -1.39 -12.28 2.51
N TRP A 143 -0.08 -12.03 2.49
CA TRP A 143 0.78 -12.47 1.39
C TRP A 143 1.42 -13.86 1.60
N GLY A 144 1.10 -14.54 2.69
CA GLY A 144 1.65 -15.87 2.95
C GLY A 144 3.18 -15.87 3.02
N PRO A 145 3.85 -16.86 2.36
CA PRO A 145 5.32 -16.97 2.46
C PRO A 145 6.10 -15.75 1.98
N ARG A 146 5.56 -14.96 1.09
CA ARG A 146 6.24 -13.74 0.62
C ARG A 146 6.50 -12.75 1.75
N MET A 147 5.74 -12.84 2.84
CA MET A 147 5.92 -11.90 3.96
C MET A 147 7.28 -12.01 4.63
N GLU A 148 7.97 -13.15 4.51
CA GLU A 148 9.31 -13.29 5.06
C GLU A 148 10.28 -12.26 4.45
N ALA A 149 10.09 -11.90 3.19
CA ALA A 149 10.90 -10.88 2.51
C ALA A 149 10.67 -9.47 3.06
N LEU A 150 9.61 -9.26 3.84
CA LEU A 150 9.27 -7.95 4.42
C LEU A 150 9.92 -7.73 5.79
N LEU A 151 10.53 -8.74 6.37
CA LEU A 151 11.23 -8.62 7.65
C LEU A 151 12.43 -7.69 7.54
N PRO A 152 12.67 -6.87 8.58
CA PRO A 152 13.82 -5.98 8.59
C PRO A 152 15.16 -6.71 8.66
#